data_34201196d8f8ed2cff4506249ae42b7e
#
_entry.id   34201196d8f8ed2cff4506249ae42b7e
#
_cell.length_a   1.000
_cell.length_b   1.000
_cell.length_c   1.000
_cell.angle_alpha   90.00
_cell.angle_beta   90.00
_cell.angle_gamma   90.00
#
_symmetry.space_group_name_H-M   'P 1'
#
loop_
_entity.id
_entity.type
_entity.pdbx_description
1 polymer ?
#
loop_
_entity_poly.entity_id
_entity_poly.type
_entity_poly.pdbx_seq_one_letter_code
_entity_poly.pdbx_strand_id
1 'polypeptide(L)'
;SKLPTTEHTLFGIASNSKAFTAAALGILVDQGKISWNDKVRDYIPEFKLYDPYVTEHFTIKDLLTHRSGLGLGAGDLMFFPDSSDFTLKDVIYNLRFLQPVSEFRTKYDYDNNLYIVAGEVIARVSGKSWDDFVEGNILRPLGMEESAGSFDRLPSNKDVIDAHAPVNGKVQVIARSTLQVGHSAGGINSNIVDLSKWVTCLLNGGEYGNKKRIYSNEVAKELWTPQTIIPVTAPGPYQVHFSAYGLGFGLSDVKGKLQASHTGGLEGMVTQITLIPEIKLGIIVLTNQQEGGAFVAITNQIKDGYIGATGIDWHKVLITNRNRQLLEAKKITDSIQTEIEKASRLATQNVKPLLGEYRDNWMGDVTIYVKDGQPWLSMKRSRKLTGQLYPYKGNTMVVRWSDRSMDADAFVSFGLDEEGQGKTITMRAISPLTDFSYDFHDLHFTRK
;
A
#
# COMPACT_ATOMS: atom_id res chain seq x y z
N SER A 1 -8.62 -21.52 -9.85
CA SER A 1 -8.08 -22.85 -10.15
C SER A 1 -8.47 -23.81 -9.05
N LYS A 2 -8.62 -25.12 -9.37
CA LYS A 2 -8.84 -26.17 -8.37
C LYS A 2 -7.53 -26.93 -8.06
N LEU A 3 -6.41 -26.39 -8.50
CA LEU A 3 -5.10 -26.97 -8.25
C LEU A 3 -4.69 -26.73 -6.80
N PRO A 4 -4.03 -27.68 -6.14
CA PRO A 4 -3.50 -27.48 -4.80
C PRO A 4 -2.37 -26.44 -4.85
N THR A 5 -2.28 -25.60 -3.82
CA THR A 5 -1.15 -24.71 -3.61
C THR A 5 0.10 -25.53 -3.23
N THR A 6 1.22 -25.25 -3.85
CA THR A 6 2.52 -25.87 -3.56
C THR A 6 3.52 -24.81 -3.10
N GLU A 7 4.71 -25.22 -2.70
CA GLU A 7 5.83 -24.32 -2.37
C GLU A 7 6.31 -23.47 -3.56
N HIS A 8 5.95 -23.86 -4.79
CA HIS A 8 6.25 -23.17 -6.03
C HIS A 8 5.13 -22.25 -6.53
N THR A 9 3.95 -22.30 -5.92
CA THR A 9 2.83 -21.41 -6.28
C THR A 9 3.21 -19.95 -6.02
N LEU A 10 3.05 -19.10 -7.03
CA LEU A 10 3.43 -17.69 -6.99
C LEU A 10 2.34 -16.83 -6.39
N PHE A 11 2.76 -15.89 -5.55
CA PHE A 11 1.94 -14.87 -4.91
C PHE A 11 2.50 -13.48 -5.22
N GLY A 12 1.64 -12.49 -5.41
CA GLY A 12 2.06 -11.10 -5.32
C GLY A 12 2.46 -10.78 -3.87
N ILE A 13 3.73 -10.43 -3.64
CA ILE A 13 4.20 -10.18 -2.28
C ILE A 13 3.96 -8.76 -1.80
N ALA A 14 3.37 -7.92 -2.67
CA ALA A 14 2.98 -6.55 -2.35
C ALA A 14 4.14 -5.77 -1.72
N SER A 15 3.87 -5.01 -0.66
CA SER A 15 4.83 -4.12 -0.02
C SER A 15 6.07 -4.79 0.56
N ASN A 16 6.15 -6.13 0.63
CA ASN A 16 7.42 -6.82 0.86
C ASN A 16 8.45 -6.53 -0.25
N SER A 17 8.02 -6.04 -1.42
CA SER A 17 8.87 -5.56 -2.51
C SER A 17 9.71 -4.33 -2.12
N LYS A 18 9.28 -3.53 -1.13
CA LYS A 18 10.00 -2.35 -0.66
C LYS A 18 11.39 -2.67 -0.13
N ALA A 19 11.54 -3.83 0.50
CA ALA A 19 12.85 -4.32 0.95
C ALA A 19 13.82 -4.53 -0.23
N PHE A 20 13.33 -5.01 -1.36
CA PHE A 20 14.12 -5.18 -2.59
C PHE A 20 14.48 -3.82 -3.20
N THR A 21 13.58 -2.85 -3.18
CA THR A 21 13.85 -1.47 -3.63
C THR A 21 14.92 -0.80 -2.78
N ALA A 22 14.84 -0.94 -1.46
CA ALA A 22 15.86 -0.42 -0.54
C ALA A 22 17.23 -1.11 -0.77
N ALA A 23 17.24 -2.43 -0.95
CA ALA A 23 18.46 -3.17 -1.28
C ALA A 23 19.03 -2.77 -2.64
N ALA A 24 18.19 -2.53 -3.66
CA ALA A 24 18.61 -2.07 -4.97
C ALA A 24 19.30 -0.69 -4.91
N LEU A 25 18.76 0.26 -4.14
CA LEU A 25 19.45 1.53 -3.85
C LEU A 25 20.75 1.30 -3.08
N GLY A 26 20.77 0.37 -2.11
CA GLY A 26 21.97 -0.01 -1.39
C GLY A 26 23.09 -0.54 -2.30
N ILE A 27 22.75 -1.33 -3.33
CA ILE A 27 23.70 -1.77 -4.36
C ILE A 27 24.29 -0.57 -5.11
N LEU A 28 23.48 0.43 -5.45
CA LEU A 28 23.97 1.66 -6.12
C LEU A 28 24.84 2.50 -5.20
N VAL A 29 24.57 2.52 -3.90
CA VAL A 29 25.43 3.14 -2.88
C VAL A 29 26.77 2.43 -2.81
N ASP A 30 26.81 1.10 -2.73
CA ASP A 30 28.04 0.31 -2.73
C ASP A 30 28.87 0.52 -4.01
N GLN A 31 28.22 0.81 -5.13
CA GLN A 31 28.87 1.14 -6.41
C GLN A 31 29.37 2.59 -6.46
N GLY A 32 29.13 3.38 -5.42
CA GLY A 32 29.50 4.82 -5.38
C GLY A 32 28.74 5.68 -6.38
N LYS A 33 27.59 5.21 -6.90
CA LYS A 33 26.78 5.94 -7.88
C LYS A 33 25.83 6.92 -7.24
N ILE A 34 25.43 6.67 -6.00
CA ILE A 34 24.55 7.52 -5.19
C ILE A 34 25.01 7.47 -3.73
N SER A 35 24.53 8.42 -2.93
CA SER A 35 24.59 8.39 -1.46
C SER A 35 23.17 8.45 -0.90
N TRP A 36 22.95 7.84 0.27
CA TRP A 36 21.66 7.94 0.98
C TRP A 36 21.19 9.37 1.23
N ASN A 37 22.13 10.30 1.34
CA ASN A 37 21.86 11.71 1.64
C ASN A 37 21.84 12.60 0.38
N ASP A 38 22.04 12.05 -0.81
CA ASP A 38 21.89 12.80 -2.04
C ASP A 38 20.46 13.27 -2.20
N LYS A 39 20.27 14.44 -2.79
CA LYS A 39 18.96 14.99 -3.05
C LYS A 39 18.28 14.24 -4.18
N VAL A 40 16.99 13.95 -4.02
CA VAL A 40 16.20 13.31 -5.09
C VAL A 40 16.26 14.11 -6.38
N ARG A 41 16.26 15.44 -6.28
CA ARG A 41 16.33 16.34 -7.45
C ARG A 41 17.65 16.29 -8.24
N ASP A 42 18.71 15.76 -7.66
CA ASP A 42 19.97 15.55 -8.41
C ASP A 42 19.78 14.47 -9.49
N TYR A 43 18.82 13.56 -9.31
CA TYR A 43 18.50 12.47 -10.22
C TYR A 43 17.17 12.65 -10.96
N ILE A 44 16.21 13.32 -10.31
CA ILE A 44 14.86 13.60 -10.83
C ILE A 44 14.62 15.12 -10.69
N PRO A 45 15.15 15.97 -11.59
CA PRO A 45 15.02 17.44 -11.49
C PRO A 45 13.57 17.94 -11.43
N GLU A 46 12.63 17.22 -12.02
CA GLU A 46 11.20 17.52 -12.01
C GLU A 46 10.47 17.11 -10.73
N PHE A 47 11.10 16.34 -9.83
CA PHE A 47 10.56 16.00 -8.51
C PHE A 47 10.23 17.25 -7.72
N LYS A 48 8.98 17.35 -7.28
CA LYS A 48 8.49 18.49 -6.53
C LYS A 48 7.37 18.04 -5.58
N LEU A 49 7.50 18.41 -4.32
CA LEU A 49 6.46 18.31 -3.31
C LEU A 49 5.74 19.65 -3.14
N TYR A 50 4.68 19.70 -2.37
CA TYR A 50 3.90 20.91 -2.11
C TYR A 50 4.77 22.02 -1.51
N ASP A 51 5.57 21.69 -0.51
CA ASP A 51 6.50 22.64 0.14
C ASP A 51 7.82 22.74 -0.64
N PRO A 52 8.22 23.95 -1.08
CA PRO A 52 9.50 24.17 -1.77
C PRO A 52 10.72 23.82 -0.92
N TYR A 53 10.72 24.10 0.40
CA TYR A 53 11.83 23.76 1.29
C TYR A 53 12.00 22.23 1.36
N VAL A 54 10.92 21.51 1.58
CA VAL A 54 10.92 20.04 1.61
C VAL A 54 11.42 19.48 0.28
N THR A 55 10.96 20.04 -0.83
CA THR A 55 11.40 19.65 -2.19
C THR A 55 12.93 19.73 -2.34
N GLU A 56 13.54 20.84 -1.90
CA GLU A 56 14.99 21.06 -2.04
C GLU A 56 15.85 20.23 -1.05
N HIS A 57 15.25 19.73 0.04
CA HIS A 57 15.96 19.00 1.08
C HIS A 57 15.61 17.51 1.15
N PHE A 58 14.76 17.03 0.23
CA PHE A 58 14.32 15.64 0.19
C PHE A 58 15.44 14.74 -0.36
N THR A 59 15.83 13.76 0.45
CA THR A 59 16.94 12.86 0.12
C THR A 59 16.44 11.50 -0.36
N ILE A 60 17.32 10.69 -0.97
CA ILE A 60 17.04 9.30 -1.33
C ILE A 60 16.58 8.51 -0.10
N LYS A 61 17.19 8.73 1.06
CA LYS A 61 16.76 8.12 2.32
C LYS A 61 15.33 8.48 2.69
N ASP A 62 14.92 9.72 2.49
CA ASP A 62 13.55 10.15 2.82
C ASP A 62 12.48 9.48 1.95
N LEU A 63 12.81 9.06 0.71
CA LEU A 63 11.92 8.26 -0.12
C LEU A 63 11.51 6.92 0.52
N LEU A 64 12.38 6.38 1.40
CA LEU A 64 12.24 5.03 1.95
C LEU A 64 11.71 5.00 3.40
N THR A 65 11.51 6.15 4.04
CA THR A 65 11.39 6.21 5.51
C THR A 65 10.05 6.69 6.02
N HIS A 66 9.06 6.93 5.13
CA HIS A 66 7.69 7.30 5.49
C HIS A 66 7.59 8.49 6.46
N ARG A 67 8.42 9.53 6.23
CA ARG A 67 8.47 10.75 7.06
C ARG A 67 8.42 12.02 6.23
N SER A 68 7.78 11.96 5.10
CA SER A 68 7.69 13.06 4.13
C SER A 68 6.90 14.27 4.64
N GLY A 69 5.99 14.05 5.57
CA GLY A 69 4.96 15.00 5.97
C GLY A 69 3.63 14.79 5.25
N LEU A 70 3.60 14.00 4.16
CA LEU A 70 2.37 13.57 3.51
C LEU A 70 1.58 12.63 4.43
N GLY A 71 0.26 12.58 4.24
CA GLY A 71 -0.61 11.70 5.00
C GLY A 71 -0.47 10.22 4.63
N LEU A 72 -1.06 9.37 5.47
CA LEU A 72 -1.11 7.92 5.23
C LEU A 72 -1.77 7.61 3.89
N GLY A 73 -1.04 6.99 2.96
CA GLY A 73 -1.55 6.62 1.64
C GLY A 73 -1.76 7.78 0.67
N ALA A 74 -1.19 8.95 0.96
CA ALA A 74 -1.40 10.16 0.14
C ALA A 74 -1.10 9.92 -1.33
N GLY A 75 -2.09 10.17 -2.20
CA GLY A 75 -2.01 9.98 -3.65
C GLY A 75 -2.08 8.52 -4.13
N ASP A 76 -2.35 7.55 -3.25
CA ASP A 76 -2.42 6.14 -3.63
C ASP A 76 -3.50 5.86 -4.70
N LEU A 77 -4.55 6.68 -4.80
CA LEU A 77 -5.55 6.57 -5.87
C LEU A 77 -4.96 6.72 -7.29
N MET A 78 -3.70 7.16 -7.43
CA MET A 78 -3.03 7.20 -8.73
C MET A 78 -2.65 5.80 -9.25
N PHE A 79 -2.50 4.80 -8.38
CA PHE A 79 -2.18 3.42 -8.78
C PHE A 79 -3.13 2.37 -8.17
N PHE A 80 -3.95 2.77 -7.20
CA PHE A 80 -4.90 1.93 -6.49
C PHE A 80 -6.32 2.55 -6.51
N PRO A 81 -7.41 1.79 -6.74
CA PRO A 81 -7.42 0.38 -7.13
C PRO A 81 -6.83 0.16 -8.53
N ASP A 82 -6.38 -1.07 -8.78
CA ASP A 82 -5.87 -1.44 -10.11
C ASP A 82 -6.90 -1.10 -11.19
N SER A 83 -6.53 -0.52 -12.29
CA SER A 83 -7.31 0.06 -13.40
C SER A 83 -7.16 1.57 -13.58
N SER A 84 -6.28 2.21 -12.84
CA SER A 84 -5.92 3.61 -13.11
C SER A 84 -5.07 3.70 -14.39
N ASP A 85 -5.10 4.86 -15.05
CA ASP A 85 -4.31 5.14 -16.24
C ASP A 85 -3.16 6.12 -16.00
N PHE A 86 -2.81 6.35 -14.74
CA PHE A 86 -1.67 7.19 -14.39
C PHE A 86 -0.36 6.54 -14.81
N THR A 87 0.51 7.35 -15.38
CA THR A 87 1.89 6.97 -15.69
C THR A 87 2.82 7.31 -14.52
N LEU A 88 4.02 6.73 -14.50
CA LEU A 88 5.07 7.11 -13.54
C LEU A 88 5.36 8.63 -13.58
N LYS A 89 5.34 9.21 -14.77
CA LYS A 89 5.51 10.67 -14.93
C LYS A 89 4.38 11.46 -14.26
N ASP A 90 3.14 10.97 -14.35
CA ASP A 90 2.01 11.60 -13.68
C ASP A 90 2.16 11.51 -12.16
N VAL A 91 2.56 10.35 -11.62
CA VAL A 91 2.79 10.19 -10.17
C VAL A 91 3.82 11.20 -9.69
N ILE A 92 5.00 11.26 -10.30
CA ILE A 92 6.06 12.21 -9.93
C ILE A 92 5.58 13.67 -10.03
N TYR A 93 4.83 13.99 -11.09
CA TYR A 93 4.30 15.34 -11.29
C TYR A 93 3.25 15.72 -10.25
N ASN A 94 2.35 14.80 -9.91
CA ASN A 94 1.19 15.08 -9.07
C ASN A 94 1.51 15.17 -7.57
N LEU A 95 2.63 14.62 -7.10
CA LEU A 95 3.10 14.77 -5.72
C LEU A 95 3.13 16.22 -5.24
N ARG A 96 3.32 17.17 -6.13
CA ARG A 96 3.33 18.62 -5.82
C ARG A 96 2.01 19.21 -5.36
N PHE A 97 0.92 18.51 -5.60
CA PHE A 97 -0.43 18.94 -5.23
C PHE A 97 -0.91 18.34 -3.90
N LEU A 98 -0.22 17.30 -3.42
CA LEU A 98 -0.56 16.63 -2.16
C LEU A 98 -0.10 17.51 -0.99
N GLN A 99 -1.05 17.93 -0.17
CA GLN A 99 -0.76 18.80 0.97
C GLN A 99 -0.22 18.00 2.15
N PRO A 100 0.82 18.50 2.85
CA PRO A 100 1.33 17.84 4.04
C PRO A 100 0.34 17.93 5.20
N VAL A 101 0.30 16.89 6.02
CA VAL A 101 -0.50 16.81 7.26
C VAL A 101 0.36 16.89 8.52
N SER A 102 1.69 16.88 8.36
CA SER A 102 2.67 17.02 9.43
C SER A 102 3.95 17.66 8.92
N GLU A 103 4.80 18.08 9.86
CA GLU A 103 6.14 18.62 9.53
C GLU A 103 7.05 17.55 8.93
N PHE A 104 7.93 17.96 8.02
CA PHE A 104 8.92 17.10 7.38
C PHE A 104 9.81 16.39 8.41
N ARG A 105 9.96 15.07 8.28
CA ARG A 105 10.77 14.19 9.13
C ARG A 105 10.31 14.05 10.59
N THR A 106 9.09 14.44 10.94
CA THR A 106 8.63 14.42 12.34
C THR A 106 7.70 13.27 12.68
N LYS A 107 6.98 12.73 11.69
CA LYS A 107 5.94 11.74 11.90
C LYS A 107 6.03 10.61 10.87
N TYR A 108 5.68 9.41 11.31
CA TYR A 108 5.50 8.26 10.42
C TYR A 108 4.10 8.29 9.81
N ASP A 109 4.03 8.41 8.50
CA ASP A 109 2.82 8.18 7.71
C ASP A 109 3.21 7.39 6.45
N TYR A 110 2.68 6.19 6.32
CA TYR A 110 3.06 5.25 5.27
C TYR A 110 2.69 5.77 3.89
N ASP A 111 3.65 5.82 2.97
CA ASP A 111 3.51 6.40 1.64
C ASP A 111 4.10 5.47 0.57
N ASN A 112 3.28 5.01 -0.36
CA ASN A 112 3.69 4.15 -1.46
C ASN A 112 4.32 4.93 -2.61
N ASN A 113 3.82 6.13 -2.89
CA ASN A 113 4.25 6.92 -4.04
C ASN A 113 5.74 7.28 -3.98
N LEU A 114 6.29 7.49 -2.79
CA LEU A 114 7.72 7.77 -2.63
C LEU A 114 8.61 6.55 -2.96
N TYR A 115 8.13 5.33 -2.74
CA TYR A 115 8.80 4.13 -3.23
C TYR A 115 8.71 3.98 -4.75
N ILE A 116 7.65 4.48 -5.38
CA ILE A 116 7.56 4.58 -6.85
C ILE A 116 8.63 5.53 -7.37
N VAL A 117 8.82 6.69 -6.73
CA VAL A 117 9.92 7.62 -7.03
C VAL A 117 11.29 6.98 -6.81
N ALA A 118 11.47 6.19 -5.74
CA ALA A 118 12.70 5.44 -5.49
C ALA A 118 13.04 4.48 -6.64
N GLY A 119 12.03 3.82 -7.22
CA GLY A 119 12.18 3.00 -8.42
C GLY A 119 12.69 3.79 -9.63
N GLU A 120 12.20 5.02 -9.81
CA GLU A 120 12.68 5.91 -10.88
C GLU A 120 14.12 6.37 -10.65
N VAL A 121 14.53 6.64 -9.40
CA VAL A 121 15.96 6.91 -9.09
C VAL A 121 16.82 5.73 -9.53
N ILE A 122 16.43 4.49 -9.20
CA ILE A 122 17.15 3.30 -9.63
C ILE A 122 17.25 3.24 -11.15
N ALA A 123 16.16 3.53 -11.86
CA ALA A 123 16.12 3.47 -13.32
C ALA A 123 17.07 4.51 -13.95
N ARG A 124 17.03 5.75 -13.50
CA ARG A 124 17.89 6.82 -14.04
C ARG A 124 19.38 6.62 -13.78
N VAL A 125 19.70 6.16 -12.57
CA VAL A 125 21.11 5.94 -12.18
C VAL A 125 21.69 4.70 -12.84
N SER A 126 20.92 3.64 -13.00
CA SER A 126 21.41 2.37 -13.56
C SER A 126 21.27 2.27 -15.08
N GLY A 127 20.40 3.07 -15.70
CA GLY A 127 20.01 2.95 -17.11
C GLY A 127 19.14 1.71 -17.40
N LYS A 128 18.55 1.09 -16.37
CA LYS A 128 17.68 -0.10 -16.48
C LYS A 128 16.36 0.17 -15.78
N SER A 129 15.27 -0.44 -16.23
CA SER A 129 14.03 -0.42 -15.44
C SER A 129 14.28 -0.96 -14.02
N TRP A 130 13.41 -0.58 -13.07
CA TRP A 130 13.48 -1.14 -11.72
C TRP A 130 13.39 -2.67 -11.75
N ASP A 131 12.47 -3.20 -12.54
CA ASP A 131 12.29 -4.65 -12.71
C ASP A 131 13.59 -5.33 -13.19
N ASP A 132 14.19 -4.82 -14.28
CA ASP A 132 15.43 -5.37 -14.84
C ASP A 132 16.59 -5.27 -13.86
N PHE A 133 16.63 -4.18 -13.08
CA PHE A 133 17.69 -3.99 -12.09
C PHE A 133 17.55 -4.99 -10.94
N VAL A 134 16.34 -5.12 -10.35
CA VAL A 134 16.07 -6.05 -9.25
C VAL A 134 16.25 -7.50 -9.69
N GLU A 135 15.71 -7.89 -10.84
CA GLU A 135 15.88 -9.24 -11.38
C GLU A 135 17.36 -9.56 -11.66
N GLY A 136 18.09 -8.61 -12.25
CA GLY A 136 19.48 -8.82 -12.62
C GLY A 136 20.46 -8.82 -11.44
N ASN A 137 20.21 -8.01 -10.41
CA ASN A 137 21.17 -7.78 -9.33
C ASN A 137 20.77 -8.47 -8.01
N ILE A 138 19.51 -8.89 -7.86
CA ILE A 138 19.03 -9.54 -6.63
C ILE A 138 18.45 -10.93 -6.94
N LEU A 139 17.39 -11.03 -7.79
CA LEU A 139 16.69 -12.31 -7.96
C LEU A 139 17.57 -13.38 -8.58
N ARG A 140 18.19 -13.12 -9.73
CA ARG A 140 19.08 -14.08 -10.41
C ARG A 140 20.30 -14.47 -9.58
N PRO A 141 21.06 -13.52 -8.98
CA PRO A 141 22.20 -13.91 -8.13
C PRO A 141 21.81 -14.83 -6.98
N LEU A 142 20.61 -14.64 -6.38
CA LEU A 142 20.09 -15.49 -5.32
C LEU A 142 19.50 -16.81 -5.83
N GLY A 143 19.39 -17.00 -7.15
CA GLY A 143 18.74 -18.17 -7.74
C GLY A 143 17.21 -18.17 -7.55
N MET A 144 16.58 -17.00 -7.43
CA MET A 144 15.12 -16.82 -7.36
C MET A 144 14.52 -16.84 -8.78
N GLU A 145 14.63 -17.97 -9.45
CA GLU A 145 14.37 -18.09 -10.89
C GLU A 145 12.89 -18.12 -11.26
N GLU A 146 12.02 -18.37 -10.29
CA GLU A 146 10.57 -18.38 -10.51
C GLU A 146 9.94 -17.02 -10.21
N SER A 147 10.66 -16.13 -9.55
CA SER A 147 10.20 -14.79 -9.16
C SER A 147 10.39 -13.77 -10.29
N ALA A 148 9.55 -12.75 -10.31
CA ALA A 148 9.65 -11.64 -11.24
C ALA A 148 9.37 -10.30 -10.55
N GLY A 149 9.90 -9.20 -11.10
CA GLY A 149 9.69 -7.84 -10.62
C GLY A 149 8.23 -7.38 -10.69
N SER A 150 7.46 -7.93 -11.63
CA SER A 150 6.03 -7.65 -11.80
C SER A 150 5.27 -8.84 -12.35
N PHE A 151 3.94 -8.80 -12.23
CA PHE A 151 3.06 -9.86 -12.73
C PHE A 151 3.22 -10.09 -14.24
N ASP A 152 3.30 -9.04 -15.02
CA ASP A 152 3.36 -9.11 -16.49
C ASP A 152 4.69 -9.70 -17.02
N ARG A 153 5.69 -9.84 -16.14
CA ARG A 153 6.99 -10.46 -16.47
C ARG A 153 7.04 -11.96 -16.17
N LEU A 154 5.99 -12.49 -15.56
CA LEU A 154 5.88 -13.94 -15.33
C LEU A 154 5.60 -14.68 -16.63
N PRO A 155 6.23 -15.85 -16.88
CA PRO A 155 5.81 -16.73 -17.97
C PRO A 155 4.35 -17.15 -17.83
N SER A 156 3.62 -17.21 -18.94
CA SER A 156 2.18 -17.50 -18.98
C SER A 156 1.78 -18.88 -18.44
N ASN A 157 2.75 -19.82 -18.34
CA ASN A 157 2.54 -21.19 -17.83
C ASN A 157 2.84 -21.34 -16.33
N LYS A 158 3.13 -20.24 -15.62
CA LYS A 158 3.40 -20.31 -14.18
C LYS A 158 2.12 -20.50 -13.36
N ASP A 159 2.25 -21.25 -12.27
CA ASP A 159 1.18 -21.42 -11.28
C ASP A 159 1.12 -20.19 -10.38
N VAL A 160 0.16 -19.29 -10.65
CA VAL A 160 -0.05 -18.06 -9.88
C VAL A 160 -1.39 -18.16 -9.18
N ILE A 161 -1.40 -17.93 -7.87
CA ILE A 161 -2.58 -18.02 -7.03
C ILE A 161 -3.68 -17.03 -7.45
N ASP A 162 -4.94 -17.42 -7.35
CA ASP A 162 -6.07 -16.51 -7.52
C ASP A 162 -6.27 -15.63 -6.27
N ALA A 163 -6.55 -14.36 -6.49
CA ALA A 163 -6.88 -13.39 -5.43
C ALA A 163 -8.32 -13.58 -4.95
N HIS A 164 -8.57 -13.46 -3.64
CA HIS A 164 -9.88 -13.63 -3.04
C HIS A 164 -10.22 -12.48 -2.08
N ALA A 165 -11.45 -12.00 -2.17
CA ALA A 165 -11.98 -11.00 -1.24
C ALA A 165 -13.40 -11.37 -0.78
N PRO A 166 -13.84 -10.88 0.38
CA PRO A 166 -15.23 -11.01 0.79
C PRO A 166 -16.09 -10.04 -0.02
N VAL A 167 -17.03 -10.56 -0.78
CA VAL A 167 -18.03 -9.79 -1.53
C VAL A 167 -19.41 -10.19 -1.02
N ASN A 168 -20.16 -9.25 -0.46
CA ASN A 168 -21.47 -9.50 0.15
C ASN A 168 -21.44 -10.65 1.18
N GLY A 169 -20.40 -10.68 2.01
CA GLY A 169 -20.21 -11.68 3.08
C GLY A 169 -19.75 -13.07 2.61
N LYS A 170 -19.43 -13.24 1.33
CA LYS A 170 -18.90 -14.50 0.78
C LYS A 170 -17.54 -14.28 0.15
N VAL A 171 -16.58 -15.14 0.48
CA VAL A 171 -15.26 -15.13 -0.17
C VAL A 171 -15.41 -15.55 -1.62
N GLN A 172 -14.91 -14.73 -2.53
CA GLN A 172 -14.97 -14.94 -3.97
C GLN A 172 -13.62 -14.65 -4.62
N VAL A 173 -13.36 -15.28 -5.75
CA VAL A 173 -12.25 -14.91 -6.62
C VAL A 173 -12.52 -13.53 -7.19
N ILE A 174 -11.52 -12.65 -7.11
CA ILE A 174 -11.55 -11.30 -7.69
C ILE A 174 -10.47 -11.15 -8.75
N ALA A 175 -10.55 -10.06 -9.52
CA ALA A 175 -9.49 -9.72 -10.47
C ALA A 175 -8.18 -9.50 -9.70
N ARG A 176 -7.09 -10.02 -10.27
CA ARG A 176 -5.74 -9.85 -9.70
C ARG A 176 -5.23 -8.45 -10.01
N SER A 177 -4.61 -7.80 -9.04
CA SER A 177 -3.92 -6.53 -9.24
C SER A 177 -2.59 -6.74 -9.96
N THR A 178 -2.30 -5.92 -10.96
CA THR A 178 -1.04 -5.93 -11.71
C THR A 178 -0.09 -4.80 -11.29
N LEU A 179 -0.60 -3.80 -10.57
CA LEU A 179 0.16 -2.63 -10.10
C LEU A 179 0.99 -1.94 -11.19
N GLN A 180 0.40 -1.60 -12.33
CA GLN A 180 1.11 -1.12 -13.54
C GLN A 180 2.19 -0.05 -13.30
N VAL A 181 2.03 0.82 -12.31
CA VAL A 181 3.00 1.90 -11.97
C VAL A 181 3.73 1.63 -10.66
N GLY A 182 3.20 0.77 -9.80
CA GLY A 182 3.64 0.57 -8.41
C GLY A 182 4.68 -0.52 -8.20
N HIS A 183 5.42 -0.98 -9.22
CA HIS A 183 6.30 -2.16 -9.12
C HIS A 183 7.32 -2.04 -7.98
N SER A 184 7.99 -0.91 -7.84
CA SER A 184 8.97 -0.66 -6.78
C SER A 184 8.39 -0.53 -5.37
N ALA A 185 7.08 -0.30 -5.28
CA ALA A 185 6.35 -0.29 -4.01
C ALA A 185 5.72 -1.64 -3.67
N GLY A 186 5.42 -2.51 -4.68
CA GLY A 186 4.63 -3.70 -4.41
C GLY A 186 4.56 -4.78 -5.51
N GLY A 187 5.34 -4.70 -6.60
CA GLY A 187 5.12 -5.48 -7.82
C GLY A 187 5.62 -6.92 -7.82
N ILE A 188 6.57 -7.29 -6.95
CA ILE A 188 7.21 -8.60 -7.01
C ILE A 188 6.18 -9.72 -6.82
N ASN A 189 6.30 -10.73 -7.70
CA ASN A 189 5.62 -12.01 -7.56
C ASN A 189 6.65 -13.08 -7.25
N SER A 190 6.40 -13.89 -6.21
CA SER A 190 7.36 -14.88 -5.70
C SER A 190 6.64 -16.02 -4.99
N ASN A 191 7.42 -17.05 -4.60
CA ASN A 191 6.96 -18.21 -3.86
C ASN A 191 7.84 -18.46 -2.61
N ILE A 192 7.47 -19.45 -1.80
CA ILE A 192 8.19 -19.76 -0.55
C ILE A 192 9.64 -20.21 -0.81
N VAL A 193 9.88 -20.97 -1.88
CA VAL A 193 11.23 -21.47 -2.22
C VAL A 193 12.17 -20.30 -2.51
N ASP A 194 11.75 -19.38 -3.36
CA ASP A 194 12.56 -18.23 -3.74
C ASP A 194 12.70 -17.23 -2.60
N LEU A 195 11.60 -16.90 -1.91
CA LEU A 195 11.65 -15.98 -0.76
C LEU A 195 12.53 -16.52 0.38
N SER A 196 12.65 -17.84 0.56
CA SER A 196 13.54 -18.40 1.57
C SER A 196 15.01 -18.05 1.30
N LYS A 197 15.41 -17.97 0.02
CA LYS A 197 16.76 -17.54 -0.39
C LYS A 197 17.00 -16.07 -0.06
N TRP A 198 16.01 -15.22 -0.34
CA TRP A 198 16.05 -13.79 0.03
C TRP A 198 16.14 -13.59 1.55
N VAL A 199 15.26 -14.24 2.31
CA VAL A 199 15.25 -14.18 3.77
C VAL A 199 16.56 -14.67 4.37
N THR A 200 17.14 -15.76 3.84
CA THR A 200 18.45 -16.27 4.25
C THR A 200 19.57 -15.25 3.97
N CYS A 201 19.55 -14.61 2.81
CA CYS A 201 20.48 -13.54 2.46
C CYS A 201 20.38 -12.35 3.44
N LEU A 202 19.17 -11.90 3.76
CA LEU A 202 18.93 -10.83 4.73
C LEU A 202 19.49 -11.17 6.13
N LEU A 203 19.19 -12.38 6.64
CA LEU A 203 19.67 -12.87 7.94
C LEU A 203 21.20 -13.01 7.99
N ASN A 204 21.85 -13.15 6.85
CA ASN A 204 23.32 -13.21 6.71
C ASN A 204 23.91 -11.84 6.32
N GLY A 205 23.16 -10.74 6.49
CA GLY A 205 23.62 -9.39 6.22
C GLY A 205 23.99 -9.15 4.76
N GLY A 206 23.28 -9.74 3.82
CA GLY A 206 23.50 -9.62 2.38
C GLY A 206 24.41 -10.71 1.78
N GLU A 207 24.92 -11.67 2.58
CA GLU A 207 25.77 -12.75 2.10
C GLU A 207 24.94 -13.93 1.58
N TYR A 208 25.39 -14.54 0.48
CA TYR A 208 24.80 -15.74 -0.13
C TYR A 208 25.86 -16.65 -0.78
N GLY A 209 25.49 -17.90 -1.00
CA GLY A 209 26.37 -18.90 -1.65
C GLY A 209 27.75 -18.97 -1.00
N ASN A 210 28.81 -19.04 -1.82
CA ASN A 210 30.18 -19.09 -1.34
C ASN A 210 30.74 -17.71 -1.00
N LYS A 211 30.22 -17.07 0.06
CA LYS A 211 30.61 -15.73 0.55
C LYS A 211 30.43 -14.58 -0.47
N LYS A 212 29.59 -14.77 -1.47
CA LYS A 212 29.16 -13.68 -2.34
C LYS A 212 28.20 -12.78 -1.59
N ARG A 213 28.08 -11.52 -2.05
CA ARG A 213 27.20 -10.55 -1.40
C ARG A 213 26.34 -9.84 -2.42
N ILE A 214 25.11 -9.57 -2.04
CA ILE A 214 24.20 -8.70 -2.79
C ILE A 214 24.57 -7.23 -2.54
N TYR A 215 24.90 -6.90 -1.28
CA TYR A 215 25.32 -5.58 -0.82
C TYR A 215 26.29 -5.71 0.38
N SER A 216 26.98 -4.64 0.72
CA SER A 216 27.97 -4.57 1.80
C SER A 216 27.35 -4.75 3.20
N ASN A 217 28.21 -4.94 4.21
CA ASN A 217 27.80 -4.94 5.61
C ASN A 217 27.29 -3.57 6.05
N GLU A 218 27.83 -2.50 5.48
CA GLU A 218 27.43 -1.12 5.73
C GLU A 218 26.01 -0.89 5.28
N VAL A 219 25.65 -1.34 4.07
CA VAL A 219 24.27 -1.30 3.56
C VAL A 219 23.36 -2.17 4.43
N ALA A 220 23.78 -3.40 4.78
CA ALA A 220 22.98 -4.27 5.65
C ALA A 220 22.61 -3.60 6.99
N LYS A 221 23.55 -2.90 7.62
CA LYS A 221 23.31 -2.13 8.85
C LYS A 221 22.35 -0.98 8.62
N GLU A 222 22.54 -0.24 7.52
CA GLU A 222 21.70 0.93 7.21
C GLU A 222 20.24 0.53 6.96
N LEU A 223 19.99 -0.61 6.29
CA LEU A 223 18.63 -1.13 6.05
C LEU A 223 17.84 -1.29 7.36
N TRP A 224 18.48 -1.73 8.43
CA TRP A 224 17.86 -1.98 9.74
C TRP A 224 18.23 -0.93 10.80
N THR A 225 18.73 0.22 10.39
CA THR A 225 18.90 1.36 11.29
C THR A 225 17.56 2.10 11.42
N PRO A 226 17.06 2.35 12.65
CA PRO A 226 15.85 3.13 12.87
C PRO A 226 15.96 4.54 12.27
N GLN A 227 15.05 4.90 11.39
CA GLN A 227 15.03 6.20 10.71
C GLN A 227 13.84 7.06 11.15
N THR A 228 12.66 6.46 11.28
CA THR A 228 11.44 7.13 11.72
C THR A 228 10.87 6.40 12.91
N ILE A 229 10.76 7.11 14.03
CA ILE A 229 10.21 6.56 15.27
C ILE A 229 8.70 6.38 15.15
N ILE A 230 8.20 5.23 15.59
CA ILE A 230 6.77 4.93 15.68
C ILE A 230 6.44 4.77 17.16
N PRO A 231 5.53 5.59 17.72
CA PRO A 231 5.18 5.50 19.15
C PRO A 231 4.61 4.12 19.51
N VAL A 232 5.12 3.53 20.58
CA VAL A 232 4.58 2.31 21.18
C VAL A 232 3.57 2.70 22.25
N THR A 233 2.28 2.51 21.97
CA THR A 233 1.20 2.87 22.91
C THR A 233 0.94 1.80 23.96
N ALA A 234 1.32 0.55 23.68
CA ALA A 234 1.24 -0.56 24.63
C ALA A 234 2.30 -1.62 24.28
N PRO A 235 3.06 -2.14 25.24
CA PRO A 235 4.15 -3.10 24.99
C PRO A 235 3.67 -4.47 24.47
N GLY A 236 2.41 -4.79 24.67
CA GLY A 236 1.83 -6.04 24.21
C GLY A 236 2.49 -7.29 24.82
N PRO A 237 2.17 -8.49 24.31
CA PRO A 237 2.68 -9.75 24.83
C PRO A 237 4.19 -9.92 24.67
N TYR A 238 4.78 -9.25 23.72
CA TYR A 238 6.22 -9.36 23.43
C TYR A 238 7.09 -8.36 24.17
N GLN A 239 6.49 -7.50 25.02
CA GLN A 239 7.19 -6.46 25.78
C GLN A 239 7.96 -5.51 24.85
N VAL A 240 7.28 -5.02 23.83
CA VAL A 240 7.87 -4.09 22.84
C VAL A 240 8.15 -2.75 23.53
N HIS A 241 9.39 -2.27 23.48
CA HIS A 241 9.83 -1.01 24.06
C HIS A 241 10.04 0.08 23.01
N PHE A 242 10.39 -0.31 21.77
CA PHE A 242 10.53 0.62 20.67
C PHE A 242 9.91 0.10 19.38
N SER A 243 9.48 1.01 18.54
CA SER A 243 9.08 0.73 17.17
C SER A 243 9.58 1.85 16.26
N ALA A 244 10.06 1.48 15.09
CA ALA A 244 10.56 2.41 14.10
C ALA A 244 10.38 1.84 12.69
N TYR A 245 10.64 2.66 11.69
CA TYR A 245 10.82 2.22 10.32
C TYR A 245 12.26 2.48 9.89
N GLY A 246 12.87 1.49 9.25
CA GLY A 246 14.19 1.56 8.62
C GLY A 246 14.07 1.84 7.12
N LEU A 247 14.90 1.17 6.30
CA LEU A 247 14.81 1.25 4.85
C LEU A 247 14.12 0.00 4.31
N GLY A 248 12.80 0.08 4.10
CA GLY A 248 11.98 -1.04 3.62
C GLY A 248 11.57 -2.06 4.68
N PHE A 249 11.76 -1.75 5.96
CA PHE A 249 11.41 -2.64 7.08
C PHE A 249 10.84 -1.85 8.26
N GLY A 250 9.75 -2.36 8.84
CA GLY A 250 9.36 -2.03 10.20
C GLY A 250 10.30 -2.71 11.19
N LEU A 251 10.75 -1.97 12.19
CA LEU A 251 11.70 -2.41 13.20
C LEU A 251 11.06 -2.33 14.59
N SER A 252 11.26 -3.36 15.41
CA SER A 252 10.83 -3.36 16.81
C SER A 252 11.70 -4.30 17.61
N ASP A 253 11.59 -4.26 18.94
CA ASP A 253 12.12 -5.32 19.77
C ASP A 253 11.05 -6.37 20.10
N VAL A 254 11.46 -7.61 20.21
CA VAL A 254 10.64 -8.72 20.67
C VAL A 254 11.40 -9.48 21.77
N LYS A 255 10.96 -9.34 23.02
CA LYS A 255 11.68 -9.87 24.19
C LYS A 255 13.19 -9.55 24.16
N GLY A 256 13.55 -8.30 23.86
CA GLY A 256 14.91 -7.81 23.81
C GLY A 256 15.72 -8.20 22.57
N LYS A 257 15.11 -8.81 21.54
CA LYS A 257 15.74 -9.11 20.25
C LYS A 257 15.20 -8.18 19.19
N LEU A 258 16.03 -7.83 18.20
CA LEU A 258 15.58 -7.06 17.03
C LEU A 258 14.62 -7.91 16.20
N GLN A 259 13.49 -7.34 15.85
CA GLN A 259 12.60 -7.84 14.80
C GLN A 259 12.59 -6.85 13.64
N ALA A 260 12.93 -7.32 12.44
CA ALA A 260 12.71 -6.61 11.19
C ALA A 260 11.59 -7.31 10.42
N SER A 261 10.56 -6.57 9.99
CA SER A 261 9.42 -7.19 9.33
C SER A 261 8.78 -6.24 8.33
N HIS A 262 8.05 -6.80 7.39
CA HIS A 262 7.12 -6.04 6.55
C HIS A 262 5.90 -6.89 6.21
N THR A 263 4.76 -6.24 6.09
CA THR A 263 3.54 -6.85 5.55
C THR A 263 3.38 -6.44 4.09
N GLY A 264 2.58 -7.20 3.35
CA GLY A 264 2.17 -6.85 2.00
C GLY A 264 0.68 -7.00 1.83
N GLY A 265 0.04 -6.02 1.21
CA GLY A 265 -1.39 -6.06 0.88
C GLY A 265 -1.60 -5.66 -0.58
N LEU A 266 -2.24 -6.54 -1.33
CA LEU A 266 -2.85 -6.30 -2.63
C LEU A 266 -4.32 -6.70 -2.55
N GLU A 267 -5.11 -6.27 -3.52
CA GLU A 267 -6.50 -6.71 -3.64
C GLU A 267 -6.55 -8.25 -3.63
N GLY A 268 -7.11 -8.83 -2.57
CA GLY A 268 -7.30 -10.28 -2.41
C GLY A 268 -6.06 -11.10 -2.03
N MET A 269 -4.95 -10.48 -1.67
CA MET A 269 -3.73 -11.16 -1.20
C MET A 269 -3.05 -10.36 -0.08
N VAL A 270 -2.70 -11.04 1.01
CA VAL A 270 -1.90 -10.43 2.09
C VAL A 270 -0.75 -11.36 2.48
N THR A 271 0.41 -10.74 2.75
CA THR A 271 1.66 -11.46 3.01
C THR A 271 2.43 -10.85 4.16
N GLN A 272 3.30 -11.61 4.80
CA GLN A 272 4.20 -11.11 5.84
C GLN A 272 5.55 -11.82 5.78
N ILE A 273 6.63 -11.03 5.93
CA ILE A 273 7.99 -11.51 6.17
C ILE A 273 8.44 -10.93 7.52
N THR A 274 8.95 -11.79 8.40
CA THR A 274 9.46 -11.42 9.73
C THR A 274 10.82 -12.08 9.95
N LEU A 275 11.78 -11.30 10.45
CA LEU A 275 13.16 -11.70 10.68
C LEU A 275 13.54 -11.37 12.12
N ILE A 276 14.21 -12.32 12.81
CA ILE A 276 14.81 -12.13 14.14
C ILE A 276 16.27 -12.58 14.01
N PRO A 277 17.20 -11.64 13.69
CA PRO A 277 18.58 -12.00 13.30
C PRO A 277 19.35 -12.71 14.38
N GLU A 278 19.18 -12.37 15.66
CA GLU A 278 19.97 -12.96 16.76
C GLU A 278 19.73 -14.46 16.93
N ILE A 279 18.60 -14.96 16.46
CA ILE A 279 18.28 -16.41 16.50
C ILE A 279 18.21 -17.01 15.08
N LYS A 280 18.63 -16.28 14.06
CA LYS A 280 18.59 -16.69 12.65
C LYS A 280 17.21 -17.17 12.19
N LEU A 281 16.16 -16.57 12.72
CA LEU A 281 14.78 -16.92 12.38
C LEU A 281 14.24 -16.02 11.27
N GLY A 282 13.74 -16.62 10.20
CA GLY A 282 12.94 -15.97 9.18
C GLY A 282 11.59 -16.68 9.05
N ILE A 283 10.52 -15.93 9.03
CA ILE A 283 9.14 -16.41 8.87
C ILE A 283 8.53 -15.76 7.66
N ILE A 284 8.00 -16.57 6.73
CA ILE A 284 7.32 -16.11 5.52
C ILE A 284 5.92 -16.68 5.53
N VAL A 285 4.92 -15.82 5.42
CA VAL A 285 3.51 -16.23 5.31
C VAL A 285 2.90 -15.56 4.09
N LEU A 286 2.42 -16.36 3.16
CA LEU A 286 1.75 -15.93 1.94
C LEU A 286 0.30 -16.41 1.97
N THR A 287 -0.65 -15.53 1.75
CA THR A 287 -2.08 -15.86 1.71
C THR A 287 -2.75 -15.25 0.48
N ASN A 288 -3.84 -15.86 0.04
CA ASN A 288 -4.60 -15.42 -1.13
C ASN A 288 -6.01 -14.96 -0.78
N GLN A 289 -6.15 -14.32 0.39
CA GLN A 289 -7.40 -13.75 0.86
C GLN A 289 -7.11 -12.45 1.62
N GLN A 290 -7.95 -11.44 1.44
CA GLN A 290 -7.77 -10.08 1.95
C GLN A 290 -8.06 -9.97 3.47
N GLU A 291 -7.57 -10.90 4.26
CA GLU A 291 -7.79 -10.93 5.71
C GLU A 291 -6.46 -11.11 6.46
N GLY A 292 -5.98 -10.03 7.09
CA GLY A 292 -4.69 -10.00 7.76
C GLY A 292 -4.58 -10.84 9.03
N GLY A 293 -5.70 -11.26 9.63
CA GLY A 293 -5.67 -12.02 10.89
C GLY A 293 -4.92 -13.36 10.78
N ALA A 294 -5.06 -14.05 9.63
CA ALA A 294 -4.45 -15.35 9.43
C ALA A 294 -2.92 -15.28 9.41
N PHE A 295 -2.33 -14.40 8.62
CA PHE A 295 -0.86 -14.32 8.53
C PHE A 295 -0.25 -13.86 9.85
N VAL A 296 -0.91 -12.96 10.60
CA VAL A 296 -0.45 -12.52 11.92
C VAL A 296 -0.50 -13.67 12.92
N ALA A 297 -1.59 -14.45 12.94
CA ALA A 297 -1.71 -15.61 13.83
C ALA A 297 -0.60 -16.64 13.57
N ILE A 298 -0.39 -17.00 12.31
CA ILE A 298 0.63 -17.97 11.90
C ILE A 298 2.03 -17.47 12.27
N THR A 299 2.35 -16.22 11.91
CA THR A 299 3.65 -15.61 12.23
C THR A 299 3.92 -15.62 13.74
N ASN A 300 2.94 -15.21 14.54
CA ASN A 300 3.10 -15.13 15.98
C ASN A 300 3.20 -16.53 16.62
N GLN A 301 2.41 -17.50 16.17
CA GLN A 301 2.46 -18.86 16.67
C GLN A 301 3.83 -19.51 16.41
N ILE A 302 4.41 -19.31 15.21
CA ILE A 302 5.75 -19.80 14.89
C ILE A 302 6.78 -19.06 15.77
N LYS A 303 6.70 -17.73 15.83
CA LYS A 303 7.60 -16.89 16.62
C LYS A 303 7.63 -17.31 18.08
N ASP A 304 6.45 -17.53 18.68
CA ASP A 304 6.31 -17.95 20.10
C ASP A 304 7.09 -19.23 20.38
N GLY A 305 7.03 -20.21 19.48
CA GLY A 305 7.79 -21.46 19.61
C GLY A 305 9.30 -21.25 19.69
N TYR A 306 9.83 -20.25 18.97
CA TYR A 306 11.28 -19.97 18.92
C TYR A 306 11.76 -19.05 20.06
N ILE A 307 10.93 -18.11 20.52
CA ILE A 307 11.32 -17.17 21.59
C ILE A 307 10.86 -17.59 22.98
N GLY A 308 10.24 -18.77 23.09
CA GLY A 308 9.75 -19.30 24.38
C GLY A 308 8.58 -18.49 24.96
N ALA A 309 7.73 -17.92 24.11
CA ALA A 309 6.46 -17.32 24.57
C ALA A 309 5.38 -18.39 24.65
N THR A 310 4.57 -18.37 25.69
CA THR A 310 3.50 -19.36 25.93
C THR A 310 2.23 -18.71 26.42
N GLY A 311 1.11 -19.42 26.28
CA GLY A 311 -0.17 -19.03 26.90
C GLY A 311 -1.02 -18.07 26.08
N ILE A 312 -0.65 -17.76 24.83
CA ILE A 312 -1.44 -16.91 23.94
C ILE A 312 -2.07 -17.77 22.84
N ASP A 313 -3.38 -17.76 22.78
CA ASP A 313 -4.14 -18.29 21.64
C ASP A 313 -4.35 -17.17 20.63
N TRP A 314 -3.42 -17.06 19.68
CA TRP A 314 -3.43 -16.00 18.67
C TRP A 314 -4.67 -16.05 17.78
N HIS A 315 -5.18 -17.24 17.46
CA HIS A 315 -6.41 -17.39 16.70
C HIS A 315 -7.59 -16.76 17.46
N LYS A 316 -7.76 -17.08 18.74
CA LYS A 316 -8.82 -16.53 19.57
C LYS A 316 -8.70 -15.01 19.73
N VAL A 317 -7.50 -14.50 19.97
CA VAL A 317 -7.23 -13.05 20.12
C VAL A 317 -7.62 -12.32 18.84
N LEU A 318 -7.13 -12.77 17.69
CA LEU A 318 -7.31 -12.08 16.43
C LEU A 318 -8.74 -12.18 15.90
N ILE A 319 -9.39 -13.34 16.01
CA ILE A 319 -10.79 -13.49 15.59
C ILE A 319 -11.73 -12.67 16.48
N THR A 320 -11.45 -12.57 17.79
CA THR A 320 -12.25 -11.73 18.69
C THR A 320 -12.11 -10.26 18.34
N ASN A 321 -10.89 -9.78 18.07
CA ASN A 321 -10.66 -8.41 17.62
C ASN A 321 -11.32 -8.13 16.26
N ARG A 322 -11.20 -9.05 15.32
CA ARG A 322 -11.80 -8.92 13.98
C ARG A 322 -13.32 -8.86 14.06
N ASN A 323 -13.94 -9.75 14.83
CA ASN A 323 -15.39 -9.75 15.01
C ASN A 323 -15.89 -8.43 15.61
N ARG A 324 -15.15 -7.85 16.57
CA ARG A 324 -15.47 -6.52 17.13
C ARG A 324 -15.41 -5.43 16.04
N GLN A 325 -14.33 -5.39 15.25
CA GLN A 325 -14.19 -4.42 14.16
C GLN A 325 -15.31 -4.57 13.11
N LEU A 326 -15.66 -5.79 12.74
CA LEU A 326 -16.76 -6.07 11.81
C LEU A 326 -18.11 -5.60 12.35
N LEU A 327 -18.38 -5.82 13.65
CA LEU A 327 -19.60 -5.35 14.31
C LEU A 327 -19.67 -3.82 14.36
N GLU A 328 -18.56 -3.15 14.63
CA GLU A 328 -18.48 -1.68 14.63
C GLU A 328 -18.70 -1.12 13.23
N ALA A 329 -18.01 -1.67 12.22
CA ALA A 329 -18.22 -1.27 10.83
C ALA A 329 -19.66 -1.50 10.36
N LYS A 330 -20.25 -2.66 10.73
CA LYS A 330 -21.64 -2.97 10.42
C LYS A 330 -22.62 -1.97 11.03
N LYS A 331 -22.44 -1.56 12.28
CA LYS A 331 -23.29 -0.54 12.92
C LYS A 331 -23.26 0.77 12.14
N ILE A 332 -22.07 1.19 11.67
CA ILE A 332 -21.92 2.41 10.87
C ILE A 332 -22.66 2.26 9.55
N THR A 333 -22.41 1.18 8.81
CA THR A 333 -23.01 0.96 7.49
C THR A 333 -24.53 0.77 7.56
N ASP A 334 -25.06 0.09 8.58
CA ASP A 334 -26.51 -0.07 8.81
C ASP A 334 -27.18 1.28 9.12
N SER A 335 -26.52 2.12 9.95
CA SER A 335 -27.01 3.48 10.24
C SER A 335 -27.08 4.34 8.99
N ILE A 336 -26.04 4.28 8.15
CA ILE A 336 -26.01 5.01 6.87
C ILE A 336 -27.08 4.49 5.91
N GLN A 337 -27.27 3.19 5.83
CA GLN A 337 -28.33 2.58 5.01
C GLN A 337 -29.70 3.09 5.43
N THR A 338 -29.98 3.15 6.73
CA THR A 338 -31.24 3.69 7.27
C THR A 338 -31.45 5.15 6.86
N GLU A 339 -30.42 5.98 6.92
CA GLU A 339 -30.52 7.39 6.51
C GLU A 339 -30.71 7.54 4.99
N ILE A 340 -30.04 6.71 4.17
CA ILE A 340 -30.26 6.65 2.71
C ILE A 340 -31.73 6.32 2.41
N GLU A 341 -32.32 5.32 3.08
CA GLU A 341 -33.72 4.92 2.88
C GLU A 341 -34.70 6.04 3.27
N LYS A 342 -34.42 6.74 4.38
CA LYS A 342 -35.22 7.90 4.79
C LYS A 342 -35.13 9.03 3.75
N ALA A 343 -33.90 9.38 3.33
CA ALA A 343 -33.68 10.43 2.35
C ALA A 343 -34.34 10.11 1.00
N SER A 344 -34.25 8.86 0.55
CA SER A 344 -34.86 8.40 -0.70
C SER A 344 -36.39 8.47 -0.69
N ARG A 345 -37.03 8.29 0.47
CA ARG A 345 -38.51 8.43 0.61
C ARG A 345 -38.98 9.88 0.63
N LEU A 346 -38.12 10.79 1.13
CA LEU A 346 -38.47 12.20 1.30
C LEU A 346 -38.20 13.04 0.06
N ALA A 347 -37.36 12.55 -0.85
CA ALA A 347 -36.80 13.38 -1.91
C ALA A 347 -37.32 13.01 -3.30
N THR A 348 -38.03 13.94 -3.90
CA THR A 348 -37.72 14.38 -5.27
C THR A 348 -36.41 15.17 -5.23
N GLN A 349 -35.28 14.56 -4.88
CA GLN A 349 -34.04 15.31 -4.90
C GLN A 349 -33.71 15.69 -6.34
N ASN A 350 -33.80 17.00 -6.61
CA ASN A 350 -33.37 17.55 -7.88
C ASN A 350 -31.83 17.46 -7.93
N VAL A 351 -31.31 16.37 -8.50
CA VAL A 351 -29.85 16.18 -8.68
C VAL A 351 -29.27 17.02 -9.82
N LYS A 352 -30.12 17.68 -10.63
CA LYS A 352 -29.68 18.48 -11.79
C LYS A 352 -28.60 19.51 -11.45
N PRO A 353 -28.70 20.26 -10.32
CA PRO A 353 -27.66 21.23 -9.96
C PRO A 353 -26.29 20.62 -9.69
N LEU A 354 -26.22 19.31 -9.37
CA LEU A 354 -24.97 18.61 -9.02
C LEU A 354 -24.32 17.96 -10.25
N LEU A 355 -25.06 17.83 -11.37
CA LEU A 355 -24.55 17.18 -12.57
C LEU A 355 -23.48 18.03 -13.23
N GLY A 356 -22.48 17.39 -13.82
CA GLY A 356 -21.42 18.04 -14.57
C GLY A 356 -20.04 17.43 -14.32
N GLU A 357 -19.03 18.12 -14.82
CA GLU A 357 -17.64 17.77 -14.66
C GLU A 357 -16.99 18.61 -13.58
N TYR A 358 -16.19 17.94 -12.74
CA TYR A 358 -15.40 18.58 -11.70
C TYR A 358 -13.95 18.09 -11.83
N ARG A 359 -13.00 18.90 -11.41
CA ARG A 359 -11.57 18.61 -11.53
C ARG A 359 -10.85 18.76 -10.20
N ASP A 360 -10.07 17.76 -9.87
CA ASP A 360 -9.03 17.80 -8.85
C ASP A 360 -7.65 17.93 -9.51
N ASN A 361 -6.71 18.58 -8.83
CA ASN A 361 -5.40 18.90 -9.41
C ASN A 361 -4.53 17.66 -9.68
N TRP A 362 -4.63 16.63 -8.82
CA TRP A 362 -3.81 15.43 -8.95
C TRP A 362 -4.59 14.22 -9.46
N MET A 363 -5.87 14.08 -9.06
CA MET A 363 -6.71 12.96 -9.49
C MET A 363 -7.28 13.16 -10.90
N GLY A 364 -7.44 14.41 -11.31
CA GLY A 364 -8.04 14.76 -12.61
C GLY A 364 -9.55 14.89 -12.55
N ASP A 365 -10.26 14.48 -13.61
CA ASP A 365 -11.67 14.75 -13.77
C ASP A 365 -12.57 13.68 -13.16
N VAL A 366 -13.64 14.12 -12.51
CA VAL A 366 -14.80 13.34 -12.11
C VAL A 366 -16.06 13.86 -12.80
N THR A 367 -16.92 12.94 -13.21
CA THR A 367 -18.21 13.29 -13.83
C THR A 367 -19.35 12.81 -12.94
N ILE A 368 -20.30 13.72 -12.67
CA ILE A 368 -21.58 13.39 -12.07
C ILE A 368 -22.63 13.41 -13.19
N TYR A 369 -23.31 12.29 -13.40
CA TYR A 369 -24.24 12.12 -14.52
C TYR A 369 -25.43 11.26 -14.14
N VAL A 370 -26.46 11.22 -14.98
CA VAL A 370 -27.62 10.35 -14.81
C VAL A 370 -27.52 9.15 -15.75
N LYS A 371 -27.66 7.95 -15.20
CA LYS A 371 -27.77 6.69 -15.92
C LYS A 371 -28.99 5.93 -15.37
N ASP A 372 -29.88 5.47 -16.25
CA ASP A 372 -31.10 4.73 -15.89
C ASP A 372 -31.96 5.46 -14.82
N GLY A 373 -32.04 6.80 -14.93
CA GLY A 373 -32.79 7.65 -14.02
C GLY A 373 -32.13 7.85 -12.64
N GLN A 374 -30.94 7.34 -12.40
CA GLN A 374 -30.21 7.44 -11.13
C GLN A 374 -28.91 8.25 -11.31
N PRO A 375 -28.49 9.02 -10.28
CA PRO A 375 -27.21 9.73 -10.33
C PRO A 375 -26.03 8.77 -10.14
N TRP A 376 -24.97 9.03 -10.89
CA TRP A 376 -23.73 8.27 -10.88
C TRP A 376 -22.52 9.20 -10.78
N LEU A 377 -21.45 8.67 -10.19
CA LEU A 377 -20.14 9.28 -10.16
C LEU A 377 -19.15 8.37 -10.91
N SER A 378 -18.29 8.97 -11.75
CA SER A 378 -17.20 8.24 -12.41
C SER A 378 -15.94 9.10 -12.45
N MET A 379 -14.85 8.57 -11.92
CA MET A 379 -13.51 9.17 -12.03
C MET A 379 -12.88 8.77 -13.36
N LYS A 380 -12.48 9.74 -14.18
CA LYS A 380 -12.02 9.46 -15.56
C LYS A 380 -10.76 8.61 -15.61
N ARG A 381 -9.84 8.82 -14.65
CA ARG A 381 -8.53 8.16 -14.61
C ARG A 381 -8.51 6.83 -13.85
N SER A 382 -9.60 6.43 -13.20
CA SER A 382 -9.71 5.16 -12.48
C SER A 382 -11.08 4.53 -12.73
N ARG A 383 -11.14 3.54 -13.64
CA ARG A 383 -12.39 2.96 -14.13
C ARG A 383 -13.18 2.24 -13.04
N LYS A 384 -12.50 1.61 -12.07
CA LYS A 384 -13.16 0.97 -10.92
C LYS A 384 -13.87 1.98 -10.02
N LEU A 385 -13.41 3.23 -9.98
CA LEU A 385 -14.04 4.31 -9.23
C LEU A 385 -15.24 4.89 -9.99
N THR A 386 -16.17 4.01 -10.33
CA THR A 386 -17.48 4.31 -10.93
C THR A 386 -18.56 3.67 -10.08
N GLY A 387 -19.54 4.47 -9.62
CA GLY A 387 -20.57 4.00 -8.73
C GLY A 387 -21.83 4.84 -8.75
N GLN A 388 -22.94 4.26 -8.27
CA GLN A 388 -24.21 4.94 -8.10
C GLN A 388 -24.18 5.81 -6.85
N LEU A 389 -24.75 7.01 -6.95
CA LEU A 389 -24.92 7.93 -5.84
C LEU A 389 -26.30 7.76 -5.20
N TYR A 390 -26.32 7.75 -3.87
CA TYR A 390 -27.52 7.66 -3.05
C TYR A 390 -27.66 8.89 -2.17
N PRO A 391 -28.84 9.48 -2.02
CA PRO A 391 -29.05 10.62 -1.14
C PRO A 391 -28.78 10.25 0.32
N TYR A 392 -28.16 11.15 1.09
CA TYR A 392 -27.88 10.92 2.50
C TYR A 392 -28.42 12.06 3.38
N LYS A 393 -27.65 13.10 3.62
CA LYS A 393 -28.04 14.24 4.45
C LYS A 393 -27.57 15.56 3.83
N GLY A 394 -28.46 16.57 3.78
CA GLY A 394 -28.11 17.86 3.19
C GLY A 394 -27.57 17.70 1.77
N ASN A 395 -26.39 18.26 1.51
CA ASN A 395 -25.72 18.19 0.21
C ASN A 395 -24.74 17.00 0.11
N THR A 396 -24.85 16.02 1.01
CA THR A 396 -23.99 14.82 0.99
C THR A 396 -24.76 13.65 0.40
N MET A 397 -24.11 12.95 -0.50
CA MET A 397 -24.55 11.68 -1.06
C MET A 397 -23.57 10.56 -0.63
N VAL A 398 -23.95 9.31 -0.86
CA VAL A 398 -23.09 8.14 -0.70
C VAL A 398 -22.87 7.53 -2.06
N VAL A 399 -21.60 7.35 -2.46
CA VAL A 399 -21.26 6.54 -3.63
C VAL A 399 -21.10 5.08 -3.22
N ARG A 400 -21.74 4.18 -3.98
CA ARG A 400 -21.52 2.74 -3.93
C ARG A 400 -20.87 2.30 -5.22
N TRP A 401 -19.65 1.82 -5.09
CA TRP A 401 -18.87 1.41 -6.25
C TRP A 401 -19.46 0.18 -6.90
N SER A 402 -19.39 0.10 -8.23
CA SER A 402 -19.88 -1.05 -8.99
C SER A 402 -19.12 -2.33 -8.67
N ASP A 403 -17.82 -2.24 -8.43
CA ASP A 403 -16.99 -3.34 -7.94
C ASP A 403 -17.10 -3.41 -6.41
N ARG A 404 -17.89 -4.36 -5.93
CA ARG A 404 -18.15 -4.54 -4.49
C ARG A 404 -16.99 -5.20 -3.72
N SER A 405 -15.98 -5.68 -4.41
CA SER A 405 -14.78 -6.25 -3.77
C SER A 405 -13.88 -5.19 -3.12
N MET A 406 -14.05 -3.92 -3.51
CA MET A 406 -13.25 -2.82 -2.98
C MET A 406 -13.55 -2.47 -1.51
N ASP A 407 -14.80 -2.71 -1.04
CA ASP A 407 -15.26 -2.35 0.32
C ASP A 407 -14.92 -0.89 0.72
N ALA A 408 -15.09 0.04 -0.23
CA ALA A 408 -14.63 1.42 -0.13
C ALA A 408 -15.73 2.44 -0.40
N ASP A 409 -17.00 2.14 -0.07
CA ASP A 409 -18.08 3.11 -0.21
C ASP A 409 -17.73 4.42 0.50
N ALA A 410 -18.11 5.57 -0.10
CA ALA A 410 -17.67 6.86 0.38
C ALA A 410 -18.81 7.89 0.45
N PHE A 411 -18.67 8.83 1.37
CA PHE A 411 -19.43 10.06 1.34
C PHE A 411 -18.92 10.96 0.22
N VAL A 412 -19.84 11.62 -0.47
CA VAL A 412 -19.59 12.60 -1.53
C VAL A 412 -20.35 13.88 -1.11
N SER A 413 -19.62 14.87 -0.62
CA SER A 413 -20.20 16.13 -0.12
C SER A 413 -20.02 17.23 -1.14
N PHE A 414 -21.14 17.86 -1.54
CA PHE A 414 -21.16 18.94 -2.51
C PHE A 414 -21.18 20.30 -1.80
N GLY A 415 -20.21 21.16 -2.11
CA GLY A 415 -20.33 22.60 -1.84
C GLY A 415 -21.14 23.25 -2.96
N LEU A 416 -22.09 24.11 -2.61
CA LEU A 416 -22.96 24.83 -3.56
C LEU A 416 -22.50 26.30 -3.70
N ASP A 417 -22.76 26.89 -4.85
CA ASP A 417 -22.68 28.34 -5.05
C ASP A 417 -23.96 29.05 -4.58
N GLU A 418 -24.04 30.35 -4.82
CA GLU A 418 -25.13 31.21 -4.43
C GLU A 418 -26.43 30.89 -5.17
N GLU A 419 -26.33 30.29 -6.37
CA GLU A 419 -27.44 29.83 -7.19
C GLU A 419 -27.87 28.40 -6.87
N GLY A 420 -27.20 27.75 -5.90
CA GLY A 420 -27.47 26.37 -5.47
C GLY A 420 -26.94 25.32 -6.42
N GLN A 421 -25.99 25.68 -7.34
CA GLN A 421 -25.31 24.73 -8.20
C GLN A 421 -24.13 24.11 -7.48
N GLY A 422 -23.81 22.84 -7.78
CA GLY A 422 -22.63 22.17 -7.26
C GLY A 422 -21.35 22.88 -7.69
N LYS A 423 -20.55 23.38 -6.74
CA LYS A 423 -19.30 24.09 -6.98
C LYS A 423 -18.07 23.24 -6.65
N THR A 424 -18.11 22.51 -5.56
CA THR A 424 -17.01 21.66 -5.12
C THR A 424 -17.50 20.26 -4.73
N ILE A 425 -16.59 19.28 -4.73
CA ILE A 425 -16.82 17.95 -4.18
C ILE A 425 -15.65 17.59 -3.27
N THR A 426 -15.96 17.13 -2.08
CA THR A 426 -15.03 16.45 -1.17
C THR A 426 -15.53 15.04 -0.87
N MET A 427 -14.63 14.14 -0.55
CA MET A 427 -14.98 12.74 -0.32
C MET A 427 -14.35 12.17 0.96
N ARG A 428 -14.95 11.12 1.51
CA ARG A 428 -14.43 10.42 2.67
C ARG A 428 -14.98 9.00 2.71
N ALA A 429 -14.12 8.02 2.97
CA ALA A 429 -14.54 6.63 3.18
C ALA A 429 -15.56 6.51 4.33
N ILE A 430 -16.47 5.54 4.23
CA ILE A 430 -17.53 5.28 5.21
C ILE A 430 -17.08 4.29 6.26
N SER A 431 -16.56 3.15 5.82
CA SER A 431 -16.18 2.06 6.70
C SER A 431 -14.82 2.33 7.34
N PRO A 432 -14.66 2.12 8.66
CA PRO A 432 -13.34 2.15 9.28
C PRO A 432 -12.43 0.99 8.84
N LEU A 433 -12.96 0.04 8.07
CA LEU A 433 -12.22 -1.09 7.50
C LEU A 433 -11.77 -0.84 6.07
N THR A 434 -12.17 0.28 5.46
CA THR A 434 -11.70 0.67 4.13
C THR A 434 -10.18 0.77 4.14
N ASP A 435 -9.53 0.19 3.14
CA ASP A 435 -8.08 0.26 3.00
C ASP A 435 -7.62 1.71 2.88
N PHE A 436 -6.52 2.06 3.55
CA PHE A 436 -6.00 3.43 3.60
C PHE A 436 -5.59 3.98 2.23
N SER A 437 -5.29 3.10 1.26
CA SER A 437 -4.98 3.50 -0.11
C SER A 437 -6.18 4.09 -0.87
N TYR A 438 -7.41 3.98 -0.31
CA TYR A 438 -8.54 4.79 -0.74
C TYR A 438 -8.51 6.16 -0.06
N ASP A 439 -7.55 6.98 -0.37
CA ASP A 439 -7.30 8.31 0.22
C ASP A 439 -8.27 9.40 -0.30
N PHE A 440 -9.57 9.08 -0.32
CA PHE A 440 -10.63 10.00 -0.76
C PHE A 440 -10.62 11.34 -0.03
N HIS A 441 -10.06 11.40 1.17
CA HIS A 441 -10.00 12.61 1.99
C HIS A 441 -9.05 13.69 1.42
N ASP A 442 -8.12 13.31 0.55
CA ASP A 442 -7.18 14.22 -0.12
C ASP A 442 -7.78 14.82 -1.42
N LEU A 443 -8.98 14.36 -1.81
CA LEU A 443 -9.65 14.83 -3.01
C LEU A 443 -10.39 16.15 -2.76
N HIS A 444 -10.13 17.12 -3.64
CA HIS A 444 -10.84 18.40 -3.66
C HIS A 444 -11.18 18.82 -5.09
N PHE A 445 -12.33 18.40 -5.57
CA PHE A 445 -12.78 18.74 -6.92
C PHE A 445 -13.46 20.09 -6.95
N THR A 446 -13.19 20.84 -8.01
CA THR A 446 -13.88 22.10 -8.34
C THR A 446 -14.59 21.97 -9.68
N ARG A 447 -15.78 22.50 -9.81
CA ARG A 447 -16.57 22.48 -11.05
C ARG A 447 -15.81 23.15 -12.17
N LYS A 448 -15.85 22.56 -13.36
CA LYS A 448 -15.31 23.13 -14.59
C LYS A 448 -16.22 24.17 -15.21
#